data_50ff3dfc5bd9b9c1ebaa691e2c756336
#
_entry.id   50ff3dfc5bd9b9c1ebaa691e2c756336
#
_cell.length_a   1.000
_cell.length_b   1.000
_cell.length_c   1.000
_cell.angle_alpha   90.00
_cell.angle_beta   90.00
_cell.angle_gamma   90.00
#
_symmetry.space_group_name_H-M   'P 1'
#
loop_
_entity.id
_entity.type
_entity.pdbx_description
1 polymer ?
#
loop_
_entity_poly.entity_id
_entity_poly.type
_entity_poly.pdbx_seq_one_letter_code
_entity_poly.pdbx_strand_id
1 'polypeptide(L)'
;IYPNQDQPRRVFDEEKIKILSESIKNYGVLQPIVLKPDDKGKYMIIAGERRYRASKLARKSDIPAVIKDIPMKDIMEIALIENLQREELNPIEEALAYRSLIKNYEVTQEEISEAVGKSRPHITNTLRLLNLPQKIMDMIDQGQITAGHGKALLRVNDENLQLELANKVIAEELSVRATEALAKKI
;
A
#
# COMPACT_ATOMS: atom_id res chain seq x y z
N ILE A 1 9.28 -13.86 -21.30
CA ILE A 1 8.74 -12.94 -20.29
C ILE A 1 8.27 -13.76 -19.10
N TYR A 2 8.53 -13.31 -17.87
CA TYR A 2 8.09 -13.97 -16.66
C TYR A 2 7.62 -12.94 -15.61
N PRO A 3 6.67 -13.34 -14.69
CA PRO A 3 6.18 -12.44 -13.65
C PRO A 3 7.22 -12.22 -12.55
N ASN A 4 7.18 -11.06 -11.91
CA ASN A 4 7.98 -10.77 -10.73
C ASN A 4 7.37 -11.47 -9.51
N GLN A 5 8.15 -12.32 -8.81
CA GLN A 5 7.71 -13.07 -7.63
C GLN A 5 7.54 -12.19 -6.38
N ASP A 6 8.18 -11.02 -6.36
CA ASP A 6 8.16 -10.08 -5.24
C ASP A 6 7.04 -9.03 -5.33
N GLN A 7 6.13 -9.17 -6.30
CA GLN A 7 4.99 -8.26 -6.41
C GLN A 7 4.02 -8.39 -5.22
N PRO A 8 3.55 -7.28 -4.65
CA PRO A 8 2.64 -7.28 -3.49
C PRO A 8 1.28 -7.90 -3.81
N ARG A 9 0.85 -7.87 -5.08
CA ARG A 9 -0.44 -8.43 -5.49
C ARG A 9 -0.30 -9.89 -5.92
N ARG A 10 -0.63 -10.83 -5.02
CA ARG A 10 -0.59 -12.28 -5.27
C ARG A 10 -1.92 -12.88 -5.67
N VAL A 11 -3.04 -12.24 -5.32
CA VAL A 11 -4.39 -12.73 -5.63
C VAL A 11 -4.95 -11.95 -6.82
N PHE A 12 -5.27 -12.68 -7.88
CA PHE A 12 -5.87 -12.14 -9.09
C PHE A 12 -7.28 -12.71 -9.25
N ASP A 13 -8.23 -11.81 -9.42
CA ASP A 13 -9.62 -12.13 -9.71
C ASP A 13 -9.72 -12.69 -11.14
N GLU A 14 -9.99 -13.98 -11.25
CA GLU A 14 -10.03 -14.69 -12.53
C GLU A 14 -11.14 -14.18 -13.45
N GLU A 15 -12.28 -13.77 -12.90
CA GLU A 15 -13.38 -13.21 -13.70
C GLU A 15 -12.97 -11.89 -14.35
N LYS A 16 -12.31 -11.03 -13.61
CA LYS A 16 -11.79 -9.76 -14.14
C LYS A 16 -10.68 -9.98 -15.19
N ILE A 17 -9.90 -11.07 -15.09
CA ILE A 17 -8.92 -11.44 -16.12
C ILE A 17 -9.62 -11.94 -17.37
N LYS A 18 -10.70 -12.72 -17.27
CA LYS A 18 -11.50 -13.19 -18.39
C LYS A 18 -12.11 -12.02 -19.18
N ILE A 19 -12.76 -11.08 -18.47
CA ILE A 19 -13.32 -9.87 -19.10
C ILE A 19 -12.24 -9.09 -19.85
N LEU A 20 -11.07 -8.90 -19.22
CA LEU A 20 -9.94 -8.22 -19.86
C LEU A 20 -9.41 -8.99 -21.07
N SER A 21 -9.40 -10.32 -21.02
CA SER A 21 -9.00 -11.19 -22.13
C SER A 21 -9.91 -11.02 -23.37
N GLU A 22 -11.22 -10.95 -23.17
CA GLU A 22 -12.17 -10.69 -24.27
C GLU A 22 -11.96 -9.30 -24.88
N SER A 23 -11.71 -8.28 -24.05
CA SER A 23 -11.35 -6.95 -24.54
C SER A 23 -10.06 -6.97 -25.36
N ILE A 24 -9.03 -7.69 -24.88
CA ILE A 24 -7.75 -7.82 -25.60
C ILE A 24 -7.89 -8.61 -26.91
N LYS A 25 -8.78 -9.58 -26.98
CA LYS A 25 -9.06 -10.27 -28.26
C LYS A 25 -9.56 -9.29 -29.31
N ASN A 26 -10.47 -8.40 -28.93
CA ASN A 26 -11.17 -7.51 -29.86
C ASN A 26 -10.35 -6.27 -30.23
N TYR A 27 -9.67 -5.66 -29.25
CA TYR A 27 -9.01 -4.35 -29.40
C TYR A 27 -7.50 -4.40 -29.24
N GLY A 28 -6.93 -5.55 -28.89
CA GLY A 28 -5.51 -5.64 -28.54
C GLY A 28 -5.19 -5.04 -27.18
N VAL A 29 -3.90 -4.95 -26.88
CA VAL A 29 -3.39 -4.32 -25.65
C VAL A 29 -3.10 -2.85 -25.94
N LEU A 30 -3.98 -1.95 -25.50
CA LEU A 30 -3.87 -0.50 -25.76
C LEU A 30 -2.73 0.13 -24.97
N GLN A 31 -2.50 -0.33 -23.74
CA GLN A 31 -1.46 0.19 -22.86
C GLN A 31 -0.35 -0.85 -22.70
N PRO A 32 0.90 -0.55 -23.10
CA PRO A 32 2.00 -1.50 -23.01
C PRO A 32 2.25 -1.98 -21.58
N ILE A 33 2.81 -3.18 -21.44
CA ILE A 33 3.40 -3.64 -20.18
C ILE A 33 4.80 -3.07 -20.00
N VAL A 34 5.31 -3.04 -18.77
CA VAL A 34 6.67 -2.59 -18.49
C VAL A 34 7.52 -3.78 -18.11
N LEU A 35 8.66 -3.93 -18.76
CA LEU A 35 9.59 -5.04 -18.62
C LEU A 35 10.97 -4.53 -18.20
N LYS A 36 11.68 -5.34 -17.41
CA LYS A 36 13.10 -5.19 -17.13
C LYS A 36 13.87 -6.36 -17.74
N PRO A 37 14.98 -6.12 -18.46
CA PRO A 37 15.87 -7.19 -18.90
C PRO A 37 16.56 -7.84 -17.69
N ASP A 38 16.80 -9.14 -17.75
CA ASP A 38 17.66 -9.87 -16.83
C ASP A 38 18.99 -10.25 -17.47
N ASP A 39 19.95 -10.67 -16.68
CA ASP A 39 21.29 -11.06 -17.12
C ASP A 39 21.30 -12.31 -18.03
N LYS A 40 20.15 -13.01 -18.13
CA LYS A 40 19.96 -14.24 -18.92
C LYS A 40 19.25 -13.98 -20.25
N GLY A 41 19.07 -12.71 -20.66
CA GLY A 41 18.37 -12.33 -21.88
C GLY A 41 16.86 -12.56 -21.83
N LYS A 42 16.29 -12.72 -20.63
CA LYS A 42 14.84 -12.77 -20.39
C LYS A 42 14.33 -11.44 -19.88
N TYR A 43 13.03 -11.31 -19.80
CA TYR A 43 12.37 -10.07 -19.36
C TYR A 43 11.43 -10.35 -18.20
N MET A 44 11.62 -9.63 -17.11
CA MET A 44 10.74 -9.66 -15.93
C MET A 44 9.67 -8.57 -16.04
N ILE A 45 8.43 -8.91 -15.69
CA ILE A 45 7.31 -7.95 -15.68
C ILE A 45 7.42 -7.05 -14.47
N ILE A 46 7.56 -5.74 -14.69
CA ILE A 46 7.52 -4.71 -13.66
C ILE A 46 6.08 -4.25 -13.42
N ALA A 47 5.35 -3.95 -14.50
CA ALA A 47 3.96 -3.50 -14.44
C ALA A 47 3.14 -4.12 -15.57
N GLY A 48 1.86 -4.36 -15.30
CA GLY A 48 0.93 -4.89 -16.29
C GLY A 48 0.73 -6.41 -16.25
N GLU A 49 0.98 -7.08 -15.13
CA GLU A 49 0.81 -8.54 -15.02
C GLU A 49 -0.60 -9.01 -15.39
N ARG A 50 -1.66 -8.28 -15.03
CA ARG A 50 -3.03 -8.61 -15.47
C ARG A 50 -3.17 -8.60 -16.98
N ARG A 51 -2.57 -7.63 -17.67
CA ARG A 51 -2.56 -7.54 -19.14
C ARG A 51 -1.81 -8.71 -19.76
N TYR A 52 -0.67 -9.08 -19.19
CA TYR A 52 0.09 -10.26 -19.61
C TYR A 52 -0.70 -11.55 -19.44
N ARG A 53 -1.33 -11.79 -18.28
CA ARG A 53 -2.17 -12.98 -18.03
C ARG A 53 -3.38 -13.02 -18.96
N ALA A 54 -4.06 -11.89 -19.14
CA ALA A 54 -5.20 -11.78 -20.06
C ALA A 54 -4.79 -11.98 -21.51
N SER A 55 -3.62 -11.51 -21.96
CA SER A 55 -3.09 -11.74 -23.30
C SER A 55 -2.76 -13.22 -23.55
N LYS A 56 -2.20 -13.92 -22.53
CA LYS A 56 -2.00 -15.37 -22.60
C LYS A 56 -3.33 -16.11 -22.75
N LEU A 57 -4.34 -15.72 -21.96
CA LEU A 57 -5.69 -16.31 -22.05
C LEU A 57 -6.35 -16.00 -23.39
N ALA A 58 -6.10 -14.82 -23.97
CA ALA A 58 -6.53 -14.41 -25.30
C ALA A 58 -5.74 -15.09 -26.43
N ARG A 59 -4.74 -15.94 -26.13
CA ARG A 59 -3.85 -16.62 -27.08
C ARG A 59 -3.12 -15.65 -28.03
N LYS A 60 -2.76 -14.46 -27.56
CA LYS A 60 -1.91 -13.52 -28.32
C LYS A 60 -0.47 -14.03 -28.33
N SER A 61 0.20 -13.97 -29.49
CA SER A 61 1.61 -14.36 -29.65
C SER A 61 2.57 -13.35 -29.08
N ASP A 62 2.17 -12.09 -29.07
CA ASP A 62 2.96 -10.93 -28.68
C ASP A 62 2.13 -9.94 -27.87
N ILE A 63 2.82 -9.10 -27.13
CA ILE A 63 2.24 -8.04 -26.32
C ILE A 63 3.14 -6.80 -26.39
N PRO A 64 2.57 -5.60 -26.64
CA PRO A 64 3.36 -4.38 -26.63
C PRO A 64 3.96 -4.15 -25.24
N ALA A 65 5.26 -3.85 -25.21
CA ALA A 65 6.02 -3.67 -23.98
C ALA A 65 6.99 -2.50 -24.10
N VAL A 66 7.19 -1.81 -22.98
CA VAL A 66 8.27 -0.84 -22.79
C VAL A 66 9.36 -1.51 -21.97
N ILE A 67 10.58 -1.56 -22.48
CA ILE A 67 11.72 -2.10 -21.75
C ILE A 67 12.37 -0.94 -20.98
N LYS A 68 12.53 -1.10 -19.66
CA LYS A 68 13.25 -0.18 -18.79
C LYS A 68 14.35 -0.93 -18.06
N ASP A 69 15.58 -0.50 -18.29
CA ASP A 69 16.75 -1.00 -17.56
C ASP A 69 17.03 -0.06 -16.38
N ILE A 70 16.25 -0.23 -15.33
CA ILE A 70 16.38 0.53 -14.08
C ILE A 70 16.67 -0.42 -12.93
N PRO A 71 17.35 0.01 -11.87
CA PRO A 71 17.63 -0.80 -10.68
C PRO A 71 16.34 -1.38 -10.11
N MET A 72 16.41 -2.59 -9.56
CA MET A 72 15.24 -3.26 -8.96
C MET A 72 14.65 -2.44 -7.80
N LYS A 73 15.54 -1.76 -7.05
CA LYS A 73 15.17 -0.85 -5.96
C LYS A 73 14.18 0.22 -6.45
N ASP A 74 14.51 0.91 -7.53
CA ASP A 74 13.71 2.01 -8.09
C ASP A 74 12.36 1.50 -8.63
N ILE A 75 12.34 0.28 -9.20
CA ILE A 75 11.11 -0.36 -9.65
C ILE A 75 10.14 -0.61 -8.49
N MET A 76 10.66 -1.18 -7.41
CA MET A 76 9.87 -1.51 -6.22
C MET A 76 9.37 -0.24 -5.53
N GLU A 77 10.20 0.79 -5.48
CA GLU A 77 9.85 2.11 -4.98
C GLU A 77 8.68 2.72 -5.78
N ILE A 78 8.80 2.76 -7.11
CA ILE A 78 7.74 3.27 -8.00
C ILE A 78 6.44 2.48 -7.82
N ALA A 79 6.52 1.15 -7.75
CA ALA A 79 5.34 0.30 -7.57
C ALA A 79 4.67 0.53 -6.21
N LEU A 80 5.45 0.79 -5.16
CA LEU A 80 4.93 1.07 -3.82
C LEU A 80 4.30 2.46 -3.75
N ILE A 81 4.91 3.46 -4.39
CA ILE A 81 4.35 4.81 -4.51
C ILE A 81 3.04 4.78 -5.32
N GLU A 82 3.00 4.06 -6.46
CA GLU A 82 1.75 3.88 -7.23
C GLU A 82 0.65 3.26 -6.36
N ASN A 83 0.98 2.25 -5.56
CA ASN A 83 0.02 1.63 -4.66
C ASN A 83 -0.48 2.58 -3.56
N LEU A 84 0.41 3.44 -3.03
CA LEU A 84 0.08 4.48 -2.04
C LEU A 84 -0.85 5.58 -2.58
N GLN A 85 -0.84 5.83 -3.89
CA GLN A 85 -1.73 6.79 -4.54
C GLN A 85 -3.16 6.26 -4.75
N ARG A 86 -3.43 5.00 -4.39
CA ARG A 86 -4.79 4.44 -4.45
C ARG A 86 -5.62 4.98 -3.28
N GLU A 87 -6.87 5.33 -3.55
CA GLU A 87 -7.80 5.92 -2.57
C GLU A 87 -8.29 4.95 -1.47
N GLU A 88 -7.93 3.67 -1.52
CA GLU A 88 -8.54 2.59 -0.69
C GLU A 88 -7.61 2.03 0.41
N LEU A 89 -6.44 2.63 0.66
CA LEU A 89 -5.57 2.15 1.74
C LEU A 89 -6.08 2.58 3.11
N ASN A 90 -6.15 1.62 4.05
CA ASN A 90 -6.40 1.97 5.43
C ASN A 90 -5.17 2.63 6.09
N PRO A 91 -5.33 3.35 7.22
CA PRO A 91 -4.23 4.09 7.84
C PRO A 91 -3.05 3.21 8.30
N ILE A 92 -3.27 1.95 8.63
CA ILE A 92 -2.20 1.03 9.04
C ILE A 92 -1.44 0.51 7.82
N GLU A 93 -2.13 0.16 6.74
CA GLU A 93 -1.50 -0.19 5.46
C GLU A 93 -0.65 0.95 4.92
N GLU A 94 -1.16 2.18 4.96
CA GLU A 94 -0.45 3.40 4.58
C GLU A 94 0.83 3.56 5.41
N ALA A 95 0.74 3.40 6.74
CA ALA A 95 1.89 3.47 7.64
C ALA A 95 2.96 2.40 7.34
N LEU A 96 2.53 1.16 7.07
CA LEU A 96 3.42 0.05 6.71
C LEU A 96 4.15 0.31 5.38
N ALA A 97 3.45 0.86 4.40
CA ALA A 97 4.02 1.23 3.11
C ALA A 97 5.07 2.35 3.28
N TYR A 98 4.78 3.40 4.03
CA TYR A 98 5.76 4.46 4.35
C TYR A 98 7.00 3.90 5.07
N ARG A 99 6.81 3.03 6.07
CA ARG A 99 7.92 2.38 6.76
C ARG A 99 8.77 1.53 5.83
N SER A 100 8.14 0.83 4.88
CA SER A 100 8.84 0.03 3.87
C SER A 100 9.69 0.91 2.94
N LEU A 101 9.15 2.05 2.46
CA LEU A 101 9.90 3.02 1.65
C LEU A 101 11.15 3.52 2.39
N ILE A 102 10.99 3.93 3.64
CA ILE A 102 12.11 4.45 4.44
C ILE A 102 13.15 3.36 4.70
N LYS A 103 12.72 2.16 5.14
CA LYS A 103 13.63 1.12 5.62
C LYS A 103 14.34 0.38 4.49
N ASN A 104 13.63 0.08 3.39
CA ASN A 104 14.12 -0.80 2.34
C ASN A 104 14.67 -0.04 1.14
N TYR A 105 14.19 1.19 0.94
CA TYR A 105 14.53 2.01 -0.22
C TYR A 105 15.26 3.30 0.15
N GLU A 106 15.44 3.58 1.46
CA GLU A 106 16.14 4.76 1.99
C GLU A 106 15.49 6.09 1.58
N VAL A 107 14.20 6.04 1.22
CA VAL A 107 13.42 7.23 0.83
C VAL A 107 13.12 8.06 2.08
N THR A 108 13.34 9.36 2.00
CA THR A 108 13.05 10.29 3.11
C THR A 108 11.55 10.58 3.23
N GLN A 109 11.11 11.02 4.42
CA GLN A 109 9.72 11.45 4.61
C GLN A 109 9.32 12.64 3.73
N GLU A 110 10.29 13.48 3.34
CA GLU A 110 10.11 14.61 2.42
C GLU A 110 9.78 14.09 1.01
N GLU A 111 10.60 13.20 0.47
CA GLU A 111 10.38 12.58 -0.84
C GLU A 111 9.07 11.82 -0.90
N ILE A 112 8.70 11.09 0.17
CA ILE A 112 7.37 10.44 0.27
C ILE A 112 6.27 11.50 0.21
N SER A 113 6.40 12.58 0.98
CA SER A 113 5.43 13.68 1.04
C SER A 113 5.16 14.27 -0.36
N GLU A 114 6.21 14.55 -1.11
CA GLU A 114 6.13 15.04 -2.49
C GLU A 114 5.50 14.02 -3.43
N ALA A 115 5.93 12.75 -3.36
CA ALA A 115 5.46 11.69 -4.26
C ALA A 115 3.98 11.35 -4.09
N VAL A 116 3.46 11.37 -2.85
CA VAL A 116 2.05 11.01 -2.56
C VAL A 116 1.14 12.23 -2.43
N GLY A 117 1.68 13.46 -2.48
CA GLY A 117 0.89 14.70 -2.34
C GLY A 117 0.28 14.91 -0.94
N LYS A 118 0.89 14.31 0.10
CA LYS A 118 0.48 14.49 1.50
C LYS A 118 1.50 15.37 2.23
N SER A 119 1.09 16.07 3.29
CA SER A 119 2.05 16.86 4.07
C SER A 119 3.02 15.97 4.88
N ARG A 120 4.27 16.43 5.08
CA ARG A 120 5.24 15.74 5.93
C ARG A 120 4.71 15.44 7.36
N PRO A 121 3.97 16.36 8.03
CA PRO A 121 3.31 16.03 9.29
C PRO A 121 2.30 14.88 9.19
N HIS A 122 1.60 14.74 8.05
CA HIS A 122 0.73 13.59 7.80
C HIS A 122 1.54 12.29 7.80
N ILE A 123 2.63 12.21 7.01
CA ILE A 123 3.52 11.05 6.94
C ILE A 123 4.05 10.67 8.33
N THR A 124 4.60 11.65 9.05
CA THR A 124 5.11 11.44 10.42
C THR A 124 4.04 10.88 11.37
N ASN A 125 2.84 11.46 11.35
CA ASN A 125 1.73 11.04 12.21
C ASN A 125 1.19 9.65 11.83
N THR A 126 1.17 9.32 10.56
CA THR A 126 0.75 7.99 10.08
C THR A 126 1.77 6.93 10.51
N LEU A 127 3.07 7.19 10.34
CA LEU A 127 4.14 6.30 10.81
C LEU A 127 4.08 6.03 12.32
N ARG A 128 3.72 7.04 13.12
CA ARG A 128 3.59 6.89 14.58
C ARG A 128 2.52 5.89 14.99
N LEU A 129 1.49 5.63 14.17
CA LEU A 129 0.48 4.62 14.46
C LEU A 129 1.07 3.22 14.63
N LEU A 130 2.22 2.93 14.00
CA LEU A 130 2.93 1.66 14.13
C LEU A 130 3.62 1.47 15.49
N ASN A 131 3.60 2.48 16.36
CA ASN A 131 4.07 2.38 17.73
C ASN A 131 2.95 2.00 18.71
N LEU A 132 1.73 1.82 18.24
CA LEU A 132 0.61 1.31 19.04
C LEU A 132 0.71 -0.21 19.22
N PRO A 133 0.20 -0.77 20.32
CA PRO A 133 0.02 -2.21 20.46
C PRO A 133 -0.75 -2.82 19.30
N GLN A 134 -0.40 -4.05 18.91
CA GLN A 134 -1.01 -4.73 17.76
C GLN A 134 -2.54 -4.74 17.81
N LYS A 135 -3.13 -5.00 18.97
CA LYS A 135 -4.59 -5.01 19.18
C LYS A 135 -5.25 -3.68 18.81
N ILE A 136 -4.58 -2.56 19.09
CA ILE A 136 -5.10 -1.22 18.75
C ILE A 136 -4.93 -0.95 17.26
N MET A 137 -3.83 -1.40 16.66
CA MET A 137 -3.66 -1.34 15.21
C MET A 137 -4.74 -2.15 14.48
N ASP A 138 -5.08 -3.34 14.98
CA ASP A 138 -6.15 -4.18 14.44
C ASP A 138 -7.53 -3.49 14.54
N MET A 139 -7.80 -2.76 15.65
CA MET A 139 -9.03 -1.97 15.79
C MET A 139 -9.12 -0.83 14.77
N ILE A 140 -7.97 -0.20 14.43
CA ILE A 140 -7.92 0.84 13.39
C ILE A 140 -8.12 0.20 12.01
N ASP A 141 -7.47 -0.92 11.74
CA ASP A 141 -7.55 -1.67 10.49
C ASP A 141 -8.98 -2.11 10.18
N GLN A 142 -9.71 -2.58 11.20
CA GLN A 142 -11.11 -2.99 11.13
C GLN A 142 -12.11 -1.81 11.15
N GLY A 143 -11.62 -0.57 11.26
CA GLY A 143 -12.47 0.63 11.30
C GLY A 143 -13.26 0.80 12.61
N GLN A 144 -12.96 0.05 13.67
CA GLN A 144 -13.63 0.17 14.98
C GLN A 144 -13.27 1.50 15.66
N ILE A 145 -12.05 1.98 15.46
CA ILE A 145 -11.60 3.32 15.86
C ILE A 145 -10.85 3.97 14.69
N THR A 146 -10.78 5.30 14.68
CA THR A 146 -10.09 6.04 13.60
C THR A 146 -8.62 6.25 13.90
N ALA A 147 -7.83 6.60 12.87
CA ALA A 147 -6.43 7.04 13.04
C ALA A 147 -6.29 8.25 13.99
N GLY A 148 -7.32 9.10 14.08
CA GLY A 148 -7.38 10.20 15.03
C GLY A 148 -7.38 9.72 16.48
N HIS A 149 -8.17 8.70 16.78
CA HIS A 149 -8.17 8.04 18.10
C HIS A 149 -6.81 7.40 18.38
N GLY A 150 -6.21 6.69 17.41
CA GLY A 150 -4.88 6.12 17.54
C GLY A 150 -3.81 7.16 17.90
N LYS A 151 -3.84 8.34 17.27
CA LYS A 151 -2.92 9.46 17.62
C LYS A 151 -3.12 9.96 19.04
N ALA A 152 -4.36 10.01 19.52
CA ALA A 152 -4.65 10.40 20.91
C ALA A 152 -4.10 9.37 21.91
N LEU A 153 -4.27 8.08 21.61
CA LEU A 153 -3.78 6.96 22.42
C LEU A 153 -2.26 6.93 22.56
N LEU A 154 -1.51 7.36 21.54
CA LEU A 154 -0.04 7.46 21.59
C LEU A 154 0.51 8.44 22.63
N ARG A 155 -0.34 9.23 23.28
CA ARG A 155 0.05 10.11 24.41
C ARG A 155 0.12 9.37 25.74
N VAL A 156 -0.52 8.22 25.84
CA VAL A 156 -0.49 7.35 27.02
C VAL A 156 0.72 6.44 26.90
N ASN A 157 1.58 6.40 27.90
CA ASN A 157 2.83 5.64 27.85
C ASN A 157 2.65 4.15 28.20
N ASP A 158 1.60 3.79 28.91
CA ASP A 158 1.32 2.41 29.32
C ASP A 158 0.39 1.71 28.31
N GLU A 159 0.84 0.56 27.80
CA GLU A 159 0.10 -0.20 26.77
C GLU A 159 -1.26 -0.74 27.29
N ASN A 160 -1.36 -1.10 28.57
CA ASN A 160 -2.61 -1.58 29.14
C ASN A 160 -3.63 -0.44 29.24
N LEU A 161 -3.18 0.75 29.69
CA LEU A 161 -4.02 1.94 29.74
C LEU A 161 -4.41 2.41 28.34
N GLN A 162 -3.52 2.28 27.35
CA GLN A 162 -3.88 2.53 25.94
C GLN A 162 -5.02 1.62 25.49
N LEU A 163 -4.94 0.31 25.82
CA LEU A 163 -5.95 -0.65 25.42
C LEU A 163 -7.29 -0.45 26.16
N GLU A 164 -7.24 -0.14 27.45
CA GLU A 164 -8.43 0.21 28.24
C GLU A 164 -9.13 1.45 27.65
N LEU A 165 -8.36 2.49 27.34
CA LEU A 165 -8.91 3.70 26.72
C LEU A 165 -9.45 3.43 25.30
N ALA A 166 -8.80 2.57 24.50
CA ALA A 166 -9.30 2.16 23.19
C ALA A 166 -10.65 1.43 23.30
N ASN A 167 -10.79 0.50 24.24
CA ASN A 167 -12.05 -0.20 24.50
C ASN A 167 -13.15 0.78 24.96
N LYS A 168 -12.79 1.76 25.79
CA LYS A 168 -13.72 2.81 26.21
C LYS A 168 -14.18 3.69 25.06
N VAL A 169 -13.28 4.02 24.11
CA VAL A 169 -13.62 4.76 22.89
C VAL A 169 -14.71 4.03 22.10
N ILE A 170 -14.60 2.70 21.98
CA ILE A 170 -15.59 1.88 21.26
C ILE A 170 -16.90 1.81 22.04
N ALA A 171 -16.85 1.51 23.36
CA ALA A 171 -18.03 1.30 24.18
C ALA A 171 -18.89 2.57 24.36
N GLU A 172 -18.24 3.73 24.46
CA GLU A 172 -18.91 5.02 24.69
C GLU A 172 -18.98 5.89 23.43
N GLU A 173 -18.58 5.38 22.27
CA GLU A 173 -18.54 6.10 20.97
C GLU A 173 -17.87 7.47 21.09
N LEU A 174 -16.73 7.53 21.79
CA LEU A 174 -16.05 8.79 22.10
C LEU A 174 -15.53 9.45 20.82
N SER A 175 -15.65 10.78 20.76
CA SER A 175 -15.00 11.55 19.72
C SER A 175 -13.47 11.61 19.92
N VAL A 176 -12.71 11.91 18.85
CA VAL A 176 -11.25 12.10 18.93
C VAL A 176 -10.87 13.14 19.99
N ARG A 177 -11.63 14.26 20.08
CA ARG A 177 -11.39 15.30 21.08
C ARG A 177 -11.62 14.81 22.51
N ALA A 178 -12.66 14.02 22.74
CA ALA A 178 -12.93 13.41 24.05
C ALA A 178 -11.81 12.43 24.43
N THR A 179 -11.36 11.61 23.48
CA THR A 179 -10.23 10.69 23.66
C THR A 179 -8.93 11.43 24.00
N GLU A 180 -8.64 12.53 23.30
CA GLU A 180 -7.48 13.38 23.60
C GLU A 180 -7.54 13.99 25.01
N ALA A 181 -8.73 14.42 25.44
CA ALA A 181 -8.93 14.98 26.78
C ALA A 181 -8.74 13.92 27.88
N LEU A 182 -9.16 12.69 27.66
CA LEU A 182 -8.93 11.57 28.57
C LEU A 182 -7.45 11.15 28.61
N ALA A 183 -6.83 11.01 27.45
CA ALA A 183 -5.42 10.63 27.34
C ALA A 183 -4.45 11.63 28.00
N LYS A 184 -4.88 12.91 28.19
CA LYS A 184 -4.09 13.92 28.90
C LYS A 184 -4.19 13.82 30.43
N LYS A 185 -5.20 13.11 30.94
CA LYS A 185 -5.44 12.96 32.38
C LYS A 185 -4.78 11.71 32.96
N ILE A 186 -4.37 10.81 32.09
CA ILE A 186 -3.60 9.60 32.38
C ILE A 186 -2.10 9.91 32.32
#